data_c6537abf4f537d321d8a8a8276776498
#
_entry.id   c6537abf4f537d321d8a8a8276776498
#
_cell.length_a   1.000
_cell.length_b   1.000
_cell.length_c   1.000
_cell.angle_alpha   90.00
_cell.angle_beta   90.00
_cell.angle_gamma   90.00
#
_symmetry.space_group_name_H-M   'P 1'
#
loop_
_entity.id
_entity.type
_entity.pdbx_description
1 polymer ?
#
loop_
_entity_poly.entity_id
_entity_poly.type
_entity_poly.pdbx_seq_one_letter_code
_entity_poly.pdbx_strand_id
1 'polypeptide(L)'
;MRTDDFNYVLPEEMIAQTPLTDRTSSKMMVLDKETGEIVHSRFYHLIEYLNPGDVLVFNDTRVLPARLYGIKDGGSAHIEVLLLKRRNLDEWEVLMKPAKRIKLNGKIIFGNGELTAEVIEELDDGGRIVRFSYEGVFETILEKLGNMPLPPYIKEKLEDKNRYQTVYAKYDGSAAAPTAGLHFTEEYIKRLEEKGIIPCYVTLHVGLVTFRPVSVEDVNNHKMHKEWYRVPKETADILNLAKKEGRRIISVGTTSLRTLEAMAQEQGGIVPCSGETEIFIYPGYEFKVIDGLLTNFHLPKSTLLMLVSALSNREKILNAYEKAKEKGYRFFSFGDCMLLI
;
A
#
# COMPACT_ATOMS: atom_id res chain seq x y z
N MET A 1 13.61 19.33 -9.41
CA MET A 1 13.51 18.94 -7.98
C MET A 1 14.35 17.69 -7.79
N ARG A 2 15.19 17.66 -6.76
CA ARG A 2 16.11 16.54 -6.53
C ARG A 2 15.50 15.54 -5.55
N THR A 3 15.77 14.27 -5.77
CA THR A 3 15.36 13.20 -4.82
C THR A 3 15.95 13.44 -3.43
N ASP A 4 17.17 13.98 -3.36
CA ASP A 4 17.83 14.33 -2.09
C ASP A 4 17.10 15.43 -1.28
N ASP A 5 16.26 16.23 -1.92
CA ASP A 5 15.44 17.24 -1.23
C ASP A 5 14.43 16.60 -0.27
N PHE A 6 14.14 15.31 -0.44
CA PHE A 6 13.24 14.50 0.41
C PHE A 6 14.00 13.54 1.32
N ASN A 7 15.27 13.82 1.58
CA ASN A 7 16.05 13.02 2.50
C ASN A 7 15.87 13.51 3.94
N TYR A 8 15.82 12.59 4.87
CA TYR A 8 15.92 12.84 6.31
C TYR A 8 16.57 11.63 6.99
N VAL A 9 17.15 11.85 8.16
CA VAL A 9 17.78 10.77 8.93
C VAL A 9 16.70 10.02 9.71
N LEU A 10 16.55 8.73 9.44
CA LEU A 10 15.66 7.84 10.17
C LEU A 10 16.47 6.74 10.86
N PRO A 11 16.54 6.72 12.20
CA PRO A 11 17.12 5.63 12.95
C PRO A 11 16.38 4.31 12.70
N GLU A 12 17.11 3.21 12.51
CA GLU A 12 16.51 1.90 12.16
C GLU A 12 15.56 1.40 13.26
N GLU A 13 15.83 1.71 14.51
CA GLU A 13 15.01 1.35 15.67
C GLU A 13 13.61 2.01 15.67
N MET A 14 13.42 3.08 14.91
CA MET A 14 12.10 3.70 14.75
C MET A 14 11.21 3.00 13.75
N ILE A 15 11.76 2.08 12.94
CA ILE A 15 10.99 1.29 11.99
C ILE A 15 10.25 0.18 12.74
N ALA A 16 8.91 0.28 12.76
CA ALA A 16 8.08 -0.70 13.46
C ALA A 16 8.20 -2.09 12.84
N GLN A 17 8.65 -3.05 13.62
CA GLN A 17 8.81 -4.44 13.19
C GLN A 17 7.53 -5.27 13.40
N THR A 18 6.73 -4.92 14.40
CA THR A 18 5.50 -5.63 14.78
C THR A 18 4.33 -4.67 14.92
N PRO A 19 3.09 -5.10 14.59
CA PRO A 19 1.90 -4.31 14.85
C PRO A 19 1.62 -4.20 16.35
N LEU A 20 0.96 -3.11 16.76
CA LEU A 20 0.43 -2.99 18.12
C LEU A 20 -0.68 -4.01 18.33
N THR A 21 -0.85 -4.52 19.55
CA THR A 21 -1.94 -5.46 19.89
C THR A 21 -3.30 -4.86 19.58
N ASP A 22 -3.55 -3.66 20.07
CA ASP A 22 -4.72 -2.85 19.68
C ASP A 22 -4.36 -1.94 18.50
N ARG A 23 -5.02 -2.16 17.35
CA ARG A 23 -4.81 -1.38 16.12
C ARG A 23 -5.08 0.10 16.33
N THR A 24 -6.08 0.45 17.15
CA THR A 24 -6.53 1.83 17.35
C THR A 24 -5.66 2.64 18.31
N SER A 25 -4.75 1.98 19.03
CA SER A 25 -3.91 2.63 20.06
C SER A 25 -2.68 3.35 19.52
N SER A 26 -2.41 3.29 18.21
CA SER A 26 -1.27 3.97 17.57
C SER A 26 -1.29 5.48 17.83
N LYS A 27 -0.12 6.10 17.87
CA LYS A 27 -0.02 7.56 17.89
C LYS A 27 -0.52 8.11 16.56
N MET A 28 -1.16 9.27 16.62
CA MET A 28 -1.60 10.03 15.45
C MET A 28 -1.11 11.47 15.57
N MET A 29 -0.41 11.93 14.55
CA MET A 29 -0.07 13.33 14.38
C MET A 29 -1.13 13.98 13.50
N VAL A 30 -1.75 15.04 13.97
CA VAL A 30 -2.64 15.87 13.14
C VAL A 30 -1.84 17.07 12.67
N LEU A 31 -1.76 17.25 11.36
CA LEU A 31 -1.06 18.35 10.71
C LEU A 31 -2.07 19.18 9.93
N ASP A 32 -2.21 20.44 10.31
CA ASP A 32 -2.86 21.43 9.47
C ASP A 32 -1.97 21.68 8.25
N LYS A 33 -2.45 21.31 7.06
CA LYS A 33 -1.67 21.35 5.82
C LYS A 33 -1.37 22.79 5.36
N GLU A 34 -2.21 23.76 5.76
CA GLU A 34 -2.05 25.16 5.38
C GLU A 34 -1.09 25.91 6.31
N THR A 35 -1.26 25.74 7.62
CA THR A 35 -0.46 26.44 8.63
C THR A 35 0.82 25.70 9.01
N GLY A 36 0.79 24.35 8.99
CA GLY A 36 1.85 23.49 9.49
C GLY A 36 1.76 23.27 11.01
N GLU A 37 0.66 23.68 11.67
CA GLU A 37 0.42 23.40 13.08
C GLU A 37 0.30 21.90 13.32
N ILE A 38 0.92 21.43 14.42
CA ILE A 38 1.00 20.00 14.76
C ILE A 38 0.31 19.76 16.09
N VAL A 39 -0.63 18.81 16.10
CA VAL A 39 -1.24 18.28 17.32
C VAL A 39 -0.88 16.80 17.45
N HIS A 40 -0.39 16.40 18.63
CA HIS A 40 -0.12 15.00 18.94
C HIS A 40 -1.33 14.35 19.59
N SER A 41 -1.79 13.22 19.05
CA SER A 41 -3.00 12.53 19.46
C SER A 41 -2.82 10.99 19.38
N ARG A 42 -3.92 10.27 19.43
CA ARG A 42 -4.03 8.83 19.22
C ARG A 42 -5.04 8.55 18.11
N PHE A 43 -4.86 7.44 17.40
CA PHE A 43 -5.73 7.10 16.29
C PHE A 43 -7.21 6.96 16.71
N TYR A 44 -7.50 6.41 17.90
CA TYR A 44 -8.88 6.30 18.38
C TYR A 44 -9.58 7.65 18.59
N HIS A 45 -8.84 8.78 18.58
CA HIS A 45 -9.39 10.14 18.57
C HIS A 45 -9.61 10.69 17.15
N LEU A 46 -9.31 9.93 16.08
CA LEU A 46 -9.56 10.38 14.69
C LEU A 46 -10.99 10.90 14.53
N ILE A 47 -11.94 10.25 15.18
CA ILE A 47 -13.36 10.62 15.16
C ILE A 47 -13.59 12.08 15.58
N GLU A 48 -12.75 12.68 16.42
CA GLU A 48 -12.90 14.06 16.91
C GLU A 48 -12.52 15.10 15.84
N TYR A 49 -11.69 14.70 14.85
CA TYR A 49 -11.23 15.56 13.75
C TYR A 49 -12.10 15.47 12.49
N LEU A 50 -13.11 14.60 12.52
CA LEU A 50 -14.03 14.37 11.42
C LEU A 50 -15.41 14.99 11.73
N ASN A 51 -16.06 15.53 10.70
CA ASN A 51 -17.40 16.11 10.80
C ASN A 51 -18.43 15.13 10.20
N PRO A 52 -19.68 15.09 10.71
CA PRO A 52 -20.76 14.39 10.05
C PRO A 52 -20.86 14.79 8.57
N GLY A 53 -20.95 13.80 7.69
CA GLY A 53 -20.97 14.01 6.24
C GLY A 53 -19.58 13.92 5.57
N ASP A 54 -18.47 13.93 6.31
CA ASP A 54 -17.15 13.65 5.73
C ASP A 54 -17.12 12.25 5.11
N VAL A 55 -16.43 12.11 3.99
CA VAL A 55 -16.26 10.84 3.31
C VAL A 55 -14.85 10.30 3.56
N LEU A 56 -14.75 9.08 4.08
CA LEU A 56 -13.50 8.34 4.20
C LEU A 56 -13.38 7.32 3.06
N VAL A 57 -12.33 7.44 2.25
CA VAL A 57 -12.10 6.53 1.12
C VAL A 57 -11.02 5.52 1.45
N PHE A 58 -11.41 4.25 1.46
CA PHE A 58 -10.56 3.12 1.78
C PHE A 58 -10.14 2.34 0.52
N ASN A 59 -8.97 1.73 0.57
CA ASN A 59 -8.55 0.75 -0.44
C ASN A 59 -8.86 -0.66 0.07
N ASP A 60 -9.81 -1.34 -0.56
CA ASP A 60 -10.30 -2.67 -0.16
C ASP A 60 -9.54 -3.85 -0.80
N THR A 61 -8.35 -3.57 -1.33
CA THR A 61 -7.47 -4.61 -1.87
C THR A 61 -7.08 -5.62 -0.79
N ARG A 62 -6.98 -6.89 -1.17
CA ARG A 62 -6.52 -7.98 -0.30
C ARG A 62 -5.14 -8.45 -0.74
N VAL A 63 -4.24 -8.59 0.24
CA VAL A 63 -2.90 -9.11 0.01
C VAL A 63 -2.95 -10.61 -0.14
N LEU A 64 -2.37 -11.10 -1.23
CA LEU A 64 -2.16 -12.53 -1.43
C LEU A 64 -0.96 -13.01 -0.61
N PRO A 65 -0.96 -14.23 -0.06
CA PRO A 65 0.20 -14.85 0.53
C PRO A 65 1.21 -15.27 -0.57
N ALA A 66 1.70 -14.25 -1.30
CA ALA A 66 2.38 -14.35 -2.57
C ALA A 66 3.84 -14.85 -2.49
N ARG A 67 4.37 -15.10 -1.29
CA ARG A 67 5.74 -15.60 -1.09
C ARG A 67 5.74 -17.09 -0.83
N LEU A 68 6.27 -17.86 -1.76
CA LEU A 68 6.35 -19.32 -1.73
C LEU A 68 7.80 -19.77 -1.53
N TYR A 69 7.99 -20.84 -0.77
CA TYR A 69 9.27 -21.51 -0.59
C TYR A 69 9.19 -22.93 -1.11
N GLY A 70 10.01 -23.25 -2.09
CA GLY A 70 10.03 -24.57 -2.73
C GLY A 70 11.45 -25.11 -2.87
N ILE A 71 11.55 -26.32 -3.38
CA ILE A 71 12.80 -27.01 -3.66
C ILE A 71 12.91 -27.23 -5.18
N LYS A 72 14.09 -26.98 -5.74
CA LYS A 72 14.38 -27.28 -7.14
C LYS A 72 14.14 -28.76 -7.40
N ASP A 73 13.37 -29.09 -8.42
CA ASP A 73 13.15 -30.46 -8.85
C ASP A 73 14.45 -31.14 -9.26
N GLY A 74 14.65 -32.36 -8.80
CA GLY A 74 15.91 -33.11 -9.01
C GLY A 74 17.13 -32.56 -8.26
N GLY A 75 16.93 -31.71 -7.23
CA GLY A 75 18.00 -31.12 -6.44
C GLY A 75 17.59 -30.79 -4.99
N SER A 76 18.51 -30.16 -4.26
CA SER A 76 18.29 -29.74 -2.86
C SER A 76 18.25 -28.22 -2.68
N ALA A 77 18.25 -27.45 -3.76
CA ALA A 77 18.28 -25.99 -3.66
C ALA A 77 16.93 -25.43 -3.24
N HIS A 78 16.92 -24.70 -2.12
CA HIS A 78 15.76 -23.92 -1.68
C HIS A 78 15.60 -22.68 -2.54
N ILE A 79 14.40 -22.44 -3.03
CA ILE A 79 14.05 -21.33 -3.91
C ILE A 79 12.87 -20.58 -3.30
N GLU A 80 13.05 -19.29 -3.07
CA GLU A 80 11.97 -18.36 -2.79
C GLU A 80 11.37 -17.90 -4.12
N VAL A 81 10.05 -17.99 -4.25
CA VAL A 81 9.29 -17.49 -5.40
C VAL A 81 8.28 -16.47 -4.88
N LEU A 82 8.35 -15.27 -5.43
CA LEU A 82 7.49 -14.17 -5.07
C LEU A 82 6.60 -13.81 -6.26
N LEU A 83 5.29 -14.04 -6.12
CA LEU A 83 4.29 -13.73 -7.12
C LEU A 83 4.13 -12.21 -7.27
N LEU A 84 4.17 -11.69 -8.49
CA LEU A 84 4.03 -10.26 -8.78
C LEU A 84 2.74 -9.95 -9.52
N LYS A 85 2.54 -10.54 -10.70
CA LYS A 85 1.40 -10.27 -11.58
C LYS A 85 0.92 -11.56 -12.22
N ARG A 86 -0.40 -11.80 -12.14
CA ARG A 86 -1.05 -12.91 -12.85
C ARG A 86 -1.19 -12.55 -14.32
N ARG A 87 -0.70 -13.41 -15.22
CA ARG A 87 -0.80 -13.25 -16.66
C ARG A 87 -2.06 -13.92 -17.22
N ASN A 88 -2.32 -15.13 -16.74
CA ASN A 88 -3.53 -15.90 -17.04
C ASN A 88 -3.84 -16.86 -15.87
N LEU A 89 -4.68 -17.87 -16.08
CA LEU A 89 -5.12 -18.78 -15.02
C LEU A 89 -3.95 -19.38 -14.24
N ASP A 90 -2.91 -19.85 -14.93
CA ASP A 90 -1.82 -20.64 -14.36
C ASP A 90 -0.44 -19.97 -14.49
N GLU A 91 -0.36 -18.84 -15.20
CA GLU A 91 0.92 -18.17 -15.47
C GLU A 91 1.06 -16.88 -14.68
N TRP A 92 2.20 -16.74 -14.02
CA TRP A 92 2.54 -15.60 -13.19
C TRP A 92 3.92 -15.06 -13.49
N GLU A 93 4.00 -13.74 -13.47
CA GLU A 93 5.27 -13.05 -13.35
C GLU A 93 5.73 -13.11 -11.90
N VAL A 94 7.00 -13.50 -11.70
CA VAL A 94 7.56 -13.76 -10.38
C VAL A 94 8.99 -13.24 -10.25
N LEU A 95 9.41 -12.97 -9.01
CA LEU A 95 10.82 -12.90 -8.65
C LEU A 95 11.25 -14.19 -7.98
N MET A 96 12.50 -14.61 -8.22
CA MET A 96 13.08 -15.81 -7.62
C MET A 96 14.39 -15.52 -6.90
N LYS A 97 14.60 -16.20 -5.78
CA LYS A 97 15.86 -16.11 -5.04
C LYS A 97 16.29 -17.48 -4.52
N PRO A 98 17.50 -17.95 -4.89
CA PRO A 98 18.45 -17.44 -5.88
C PRO A 98 18.04 -17.75 -7.32
N ALA A 99 17.81 -16.71 -8.14
CA ALA A 99 17.32 -16.84 -9.52
C ALA A 99 18.26 -17.68 -10.43
N LYS A 100 19.58 -17.55 -10.24
CA LYS A 100 20.60 -18.25 -11.05
C LYS A 100 20.55 -19.78 -10.97
N ARG A 101 19.87 -20.36 -9.97
CA ARG A 101 19.78 -21.81 -9.77
C ARG A 101 18.66 -22.45 -10.59
N ILE A 102 17.71 -21.66 -11.07
CA ILE A 102 16.58 -22.14 -11.89
C ILE A 102 16.68 -21.45 -13.25
N LYS A 103 16.87 -22.24 -14.29
CA LYS A 103 16.90 -21.79 -15.68
C LYS A 103 15.56 -22.06 -16.36
N LEU A 104 15.43 -21.63 -17.60
CA LEU A 104 14.29 -21.95 -18.47
C LEU A 104 13.97 -23.46 -18.41
N ASN A 105 12.71 -23.83 -18.36
CA ASN A 105 12.17 -25.19 -18.18
C ASN A 105 12.53 -25.86 -16.83
N GLY A 106 13.21 -25.13 -15.92
CA GLY A 106 13.47 -25.63 -14.58
C GLY A 106 12.19 -25.64 -13.73
N LYS A 107 12.05 -26.68 -12.89
CA LYS A 107 10.88 -26.87 -12.03
C LYS A 107 11.20 -26.66 -10.57
N ILE A 108 10.20 -26.20 -9.83
CA ILE A 108 10.23 -25.98 -8.38
C ILE A 108 9.00 -26.66 -7.79
N ILE A 109 9.23 -27.45 -6.75
CA ILE A 109 8.19 -28.17 -6.03
C ILE A 109 7.91 -27.49 -4.69
N PHE A 110 6.66 -27.22 -4.38
CA PHE A 110 6.20 -26.61 -3.13
C PHE A 110 5.37 -27.58 -2.32
N GLY A 111 5.47 -27.48 -1.00
CA GLY A 111 4.81 -28.42 -0.10
C GLY A 111 5.27 -29.85 -0.33
N ASN A 112 4.33 -30.77 -0.34
CA ASN A 112 4.58 -32.18 -0.65
C ASN A 112 4.29 -32.53 -2.13
N GLY A 113 4.47 -31.55 -3.04
CA GLY A 113 4.13 -31.70 -4.47
C GLY A 113 2.74 -31.17 -4.82
N GLU A 114 2.08 -30.50 -3.91
CA GLU A 114 0.73 -29.92 -4.10
C GLU A 114 0.73 -28.79 -5.14
N LEU A 115 1.87 -28.14 -5.30
CA LEU A 115 2.09 -27.07 -6.30
C LEU A 115 3.44 -27.25 -6.93
N THR A 116 3.50 -27.13 -8.26
CA THR A 116 4.77 -27.09 -9.01
C THR A 116 4.79 -25.87 -9.91
N ALA A 117 5.94 -25.21 -10.00
CA ALA A 117 6.15 -24.11 -10.94
C ALA A 117 7.23 -24.49 -11.95
N GLU A 118 6.98 -24.23 -13.23
CA GLU A 118 7.94 -24.35 -14.31
C GLU A 118 8.29 -22.97 -14.89
N VAL A 119 9.56 -22.64 -15.02
CA VAL A 119 10.00 -21.38 -15.64
C VAL A 119 9.82 -21.49 -17.15
N ILE A 120 8.93 -20.68 -17.72
CA ILE A 120 8.62 -20.68 -19.16
C ILE A 120 9.23 -19.50 -19.90
N GLU A 121 9.66 -18.42 -19.18
CA GLU A 121 10.29 -17.24 -19.76
C GLU A 121 11.20 -16.55 -18.75
N GLU A 122 12.33 -16.02 -19.21
CA GLU A 122 13.22 -15.14 -18.43
C GLU A 122 13.05 -13.70 -18.92
N LEU A 123 12.77 -12.75 -18.00
CA LEU A 123 12.57 -11.35 -18.34
C LEU A 123 13.85 -10.53 -18.18
N ASP A 124 13.99 -9.45 -18.95
CA ASP A 124 15.18 -8.58 -18.99
C ASP A 124 15.48 -7.88 -17.65
N ASP A 125 14.44 -7.63 -16.84
CA ASP A 125 14.53 -7.01 -15.51
C ASP A 125 14.92 -7.99 -14.39
N GLY A 126 15.16 -9.26 -14.75
CA GLY A 126 15.50 -10.34 -13.83
C GLY A 126 14.29 -11.11 -13.29
N GLY A 127 13.07 -10.73 -13.69
CA GLY A 127 11.85 -11.48 -13.45
C GLY A 127 11.80 -12.80 -14.22
N ARG A 128 10.80 -13.59 -13.94
CA ARG A 128 10.50 -14.85 -14.62
C ARG A 128 9.00 -14.96 -14.84
N ILE A 129 8.61 -15.63 -15.93
CA ILE A 129 7.26 -16.15 -16.06
C ILE A 129 7.31 -17.62 -15.68
N VAL A 130 6.41 -17.99 -14.76
CA VAL A 130 6.24 -19.40 -14.37
C VAL A 130 4.83 -19.85 -14.69
N ARG A 131 4.74 -21.12 -15.08
CA ARG A 131 3.45 -21.83 -15.17
C ARG A 131 3.32 -22.76 -13.98
N PHE A 132 2.22 -22.60 -13.25
CA PHE A 132 1.88 -23.46 -12.13
C PHE A 132 1.08 -24.69 -12.59
N SER A 133 1.35 -25.83 -11.95
CA SER A 133 0.60 -27.07 -12.07
C SER A 133 0.13 -27.47 -10.68
N TYR A 134 -1.17 -27.70 -10.52
CA TYR A 134 -1.82 -28.00 -9.25
C TYR A 134 -3.17 -28.68 -9.49
N GLU A 135 -3.76 -29.26 -8.42
CA GLU A 135 -5.13 -29.77 -8.43
C GLU A 135 -6.00 -28.90 -7.51
N GLY A 136 -7.21 -28.55 -7.98
CA GLY A 136 -8.17 -27.77 -7.21
C GLY A 136 -8.09 -26.27 -7.46
N VAL A 137 -8.26 -25.46 -6.40
CA VAL A 137 -8.29 -23.99 -6.46
C VAL A 137 -6.94 -23.42 -6.05
N PHE A 138 -6.32 -22.64 -6.94
CA PHE A 138 -4.99 -22.06 -6.75
C PHE A 138 -4.90 -21.21 -5.48
N GLU A 139 -5.90 -20.38 -5.24
CA GLU A 139 -5.98 -19.49 -4.10
C GLU A 139 -5.98 -20.26 -2.77
N THR A 140 -6.67 -21.41 -2.70
CA THR A 140 -6.66 -22.28 -1.52
C THR A 140 -5.27 -22.87 -1.26
N ILE A 141 -4.55 -23.23 -2.32
CA ILE A 141 -3.18 -23.74 -2.21
C ILE A 141 -2.23 -22.63 -1.74
N LEU A 142 -2.39 -21.41 -2.28
CA LEU A 142 -1.65 -20.24 -1.82
C LEU A 142 -1.89 -19.93 -0.35
N GLU A 143 -3.13 -19.98 0.12
CA GLU A 143 -3.46 -19.80 1.54
C GLU A 143 -2.70 -20.80 2.44
N LYS A 144 -2.56 -22.04 1.99
CA LYS A 144 -1.87 -23.11 2.72
C LYS A 144 -0.35 -22.95 2.69
N LEU A 145 0.25 -22.78 1.51
CA LEU A 145 1.69 -22.82 1.28
C LEU A 145 2.36 -21.44 1.31
N GLY A 146 1.61 -20.40 1.04
CA GLY A 146 2.11 -19.05 0.89
C GLY A 146 2.35 -18.35 2.22
N ASN A 147 3.25 -17.38 2.16
CA ASN A 147 3.55 -16.45 3.25
C ASN A 147 3.24 -15.03 2.80
N MET A 148 2.84 -14.18 3.77
CA MET A 148 2.61 -12.76 3.50
C MET A 148 3.90 -12.11 2.99
N PRO A 149 3.83 -11.37 1.87
CA PRO A 149 5.00 -10.70 1.29
C PRO A 149 5.31 -9.41 2.04
N LEU A 150 5.76 -9.53 3.29
CA LEU A 150 6.14 -8.37 4.10
C LEU A 150 7.22 -7.54 3.40
N PRO A 151 7.18 -6.21 3.51
CA PRO A 151 8.21 -5.34 2.99
C PRO A 151 9.60 -5.67 3.55
N PRO A 152 10.68 -5.41 2.80
CA PRO A 152 12.03 -5.86 3.17
C PRO A 152 12.60 -5.23 4.46
N TYR A 153 12.02 -4.14 4.94
CA TYR A 153 12.41 -3.50 6.21
C TYR A 153 11.77 -4.15 7.43
N ILE A 154 10.78 -5.03 7.27
CA ILE A 154 10.24 -5.87 8.34
C ILE A 154 11.04 -7.16 8.36
N LYS A 155 11.87 -7.33 9.38
CA LYS A 155 12.76 -8.48 9.58
C LYS A 155 12.13 -9.53 10.51
N GLU A 156 11.21 -9.08 11.37
CA GLU A 156 10.52 -9.93 12.32
C GLU A 156 9.45 -10.79 11.63
N LYS A 157 9.33 -12.03 12.08
CA LYS A 157 8.31 -12.96 11.60
C LYS A 157 6.94 -12.54 12.14
N LEU A 158 5.98 -12.38 11.24
CA LEU A 158 4.60 -12.11 11.63
C LEU A 158 3.93 -13.41 12.10
N GLU A 159 3.52 -13.48 13.36
CA GLU A 159 2.85 -14.66 13.93
C GLU A 159 1.44 -14.86 13.34
N ASP A 160 0.67 -13.78 13.25
CA ASP A 160 -0.67 -13.78 12.65
C ASP A 160 -0.66 -13.06 11.30
N LYS A 161 -0.83 -13.81 10.21
CA LYS A 161 -0.88 -13.30 8.83
C LYS A 161 -1.95 -12.20 8.65
N ASN A 162 -3.06 -12.26 9.39
CA ASN A 162 -4.14 -11.29 9.29
C ASN A 162 -3.77 -9.90 9.84
N ARG A 163 -2.66 -9.79 10.56
CA ARG A 163 -2.16 -8.49 11.05
C ARG A 163 -1.61 -7.62 9.92
N TYR A 164 -1.23 -8.21 8.77
CA TYR A 164 -0.85 -7.47 7.56
C TYR A 164 -1.98 -7.44 6.52
N GLN A 165 -3.23 -7.32 7.01
CA GLN A 165 -4.44 -7.23 6.22
C GLN A 165 -5.40 -6.24 6.86
N THR A 166 -6.11 -5.43 6.07
CA THR A 166 -7.17 -4.57 6.58
C THR A 166 -8.41 -5.39 6.90
N VAL A 167 -9.22 -4.93 7.85
CA VAL A 167 -10.46 -5.62 8.26
C VAL A 167 -11.53 -5.61 7.16
N TYR A 168 -11.39 -4.73 6.18
CA TYR A 168 -12.29 -4.58 5.04
C TYR A 168 -11.70 -5.09 3.72
N ALA A 169 -10.58 -5.82 3.75
CA ALA A 169 -9.95 -6.38 2.57
C ALA A 169 -10.89 -7.36 1.84
N LYS A 170 -11.11 -7.12 0.54
CA LYS A 170 -12.11 -7.83 -0.25
C LYS A 170 -11.58 -8.42 -1.54
N TYR A 171 -10.85 -7.67 -2.35
CA TYR A 171 -10.43 -8.07 -3.69
C TYR A 171 -8.97 -8.49 -3.71
N ASP A 172 -8.74 -9.76 -4.01
CA ASP A 172 -7.39 -10.33 -4.13
C ASP A 172 -6.61 -9.72 -5.29
N GLY A 173 -5.29 -9.58 -5.12
CA GLY A 173 -4.39 -9.14 -6.20
C GLY A 173 -3.23 -8.25 -5.76
N SER A 174 -3.18 -7.83 -4.51
CA SER A 174 -2.12 -6.96 -4.01
C SER A 174 -0.93 -7.74 -3.46
N ALA A 175 0.26 -7.22 -3.71
CA ALA A 175 1.49 -7.69 -3.10
C ALA A 175 1.81 -6.96 -1.78
N ALA A 176 1.08 -5.89 -1.44
CA ALA A 176 1.26 -5.14 -0.20
C ALA A 176 -0.07 -4.61 0.34
N ALA A 177 -0.17 -4.53 1.67
CA ALA A 177 -1.34 -3.97 2.33
C ALA A 177 -1.40 -2.44 2.21
N PRO A 178 -2.61 -1.84 2.13
CA PRO A 178 -2.80 -0.40 2.30
C PRO A 178 -2.67 -0.05 3.79
N THR A 179 -1.43 0.18 4.24
CA THR A 179 -1.04 0.11 5.65
C THR A 179 -1.70 1.14 6.56
N ALA A 180 -2.12 2.30 6.04
CA ALA A 180 -2.93 3.26 6.82
C ALA A 180 -4.28 2.67 7.26
N GLY A 181 -4.80 1.71 6.51
CA GLY A 181 -6.02 0.98 6.86
C GLY A 181 -5.84 -0.02 8.00
N LEU A 182 -4.60 -0.40 8.34
CA LEU A 182 -4.32 -1.35 9.42
C LEU A 182 -4.65 -0.80 10.81
N HIS A 183 -4.83 0.51 10.96
CA HIS A 183 -5.24 1.14 12.21
C HIS A 183 -6.72 0.93 12.54
N PHE A 184 -7.54 0.63 11.53
CA PHE A 184 -8.99 0.47 11.71
C PHE A 184 -9.36 -0.94 12.21
N THR A 185 -10.43 -0.98 12.99
CA THR A 185 -11.19 -2.19 13.34
C THR A 185 -12.61 -2.04 12.78
N GLU A 186 -13.32 -3.14 12.58
CA GLU A 186 -14.74 -3.10 12.15
C GLU A 186 -15.60 -2.29 13.12
N GLU A 187 -15.37 -2.47 14.42
CA GLU A 187 -16.06 -1.70 15.46
C GLU A 187 -15.79 -0.20 15.34
N TYR A 188 -14.52 0.19 15.05
CA TYR A 188 -14.19 1.61 14.93
C TYR A 188 -14.81 2.23 13.67
N ILE A 189 -14.85 1.51 12.55
CA ILE A 189 -15.54 1.97 11.33
C ILE A 189 -17.03 2.18 11.63
N LYS A 190 -17.69 1.22 12.31
CA LYS A 190 -19.09 1.37 12.71
C LYS A 190 -19.34 2.59 13.58
N ARG A 191 -18.47 2.89 14.55
CA ARG A 191 -18.57 4.12 15.37
C ARG A 191 -18.45 5.39 14.53
N LEU A 192 -17.61 5.38 13.48
CA LEU A 192 -17.50 6.50 12.54
C LEU A 192 -18.80 6.67 11.75
N GLU A 193 -19.41 5.58 11.27
CA GLU A 193 -20.71 5.61 10.58
C GLU A 193 -21.82 6.13 11.50
N GLU A 194 -21.86 5.72 12.77
CA GLU A 194 -22.81 6.21 13.78
C GLU A 194 -22.67 7.72 14.04
N LYS A 195 -21.47 8.29 13.87
CA LYS A 195 -21.23 9.75 13.90
C LYS A 195 -21.71 10.43 12.60
N GLY A 196 -22.04 9.70 11.56
CA GLY A 196 -22.42 10.24 10.24
C GLY A 196 -21.25 10.39 9.26
N ILE A 197 -20.11 9.75 9.52
CA ILE A 197 -19.02 9.65 8.57
C ILE A 197 -19.37 8.60 7.53
N ILE A 198 -19.07 8.84 6.27
CA ILE A 198 -19.46 7.98 5.16
C ILE A 198 -18.24 7.21 4.62
N PRO A 199 -18.10 5.91 4.95
CA PRO A 199 -17.05 5.10 4.34
C PRO A 199 -17.42 4.75 2.91
N CYS A 200 -16.44 4.81 2.00
CA CYS A 200 -16.54 4.25 0.66
C CYS A 200 -15.22 3.62 0.23
N TYR A 201 -15.26 2.80 -0.81
CA TYR A 201 -14.17 1.90 -1.12
C TYR A 201 -13.74 2.04 -2.58
N VAL A 202 -12.44 1.99 -2.77
CA VAL A 202 -11.78 1.83 -4.07
C VAL A 202 -10.85 0.63 -4.00
N THR A 203 -10.42 0.12 -5.14
CA THR A 203 -9.42 -0.95 -5.19
C THR A 203 -8.19 -0.45 -5.93
N LEU A 204 -7.00 -0.61 -5.36
CA LEU A 204 -5.72 -0.49 -6.05
C LEU A 204 -4.83 -1.64 -5.61
N HIS A 205 -4.37 -2.44 -6.55
CA HIS A 205 -3.44 -3.53 -6.30
C HIS A 205 -2.01 -3.01 -6.27
N VAL A 206 -1.44 -2.94 -5.06
CA VAL A 206 -0.10 -2.40 -4.82
C VAL A 206 0.95 -3.40 -5.27
N GLY A 207 1.87 -2.97 -6.13
CA GLY A 207 3.06 -3.74 -6.49
C GLY A 207 4.17 -3.64 -5.43
N LEU A 208 5.03 -4.67 -5.34
CA LEU A 208 6.15 -4.69 -4.37
C LEU A 208 7.20 -3.60 -4.61
N VAL A 209 7.27 -3.08 -5.83
CA VAL A 209 8.25 -2.06 -6.19
C VAL A 209 7.99 -0.72 -5.51
N THR A 210 6.77 -0.48 -5.05
CA THR A 210 6.35 0.74 -4.33
C THR A 210 7.20 1.00 -3.07
N PHE A 211 7.83 -0.04 -2.51
CA PHE A 211 8.72 0.08 -1.34
C PHE A 211 10.19 0.35 -1.67
N ARG A 212 10.55 0.46 -2.95
CA ARG A 212 11.93 0.79 -3.32
C ARG A 212 12.16 2.29 -3.25
N PRO A 213 13.29 2.75 -2.70
CA PRO A 213 13.68 4.16 -2.78
C PRO A 213 13.82 4.59 -4.25
N VAL A 214 13.54 5.86 -4.52
CA VAL A 214 13.79 6.45 -5.83
C VAL A 214 15.31 6.47 -6.08
N SER A 215 15.74 5.89 -7.19
CA SER A 215 17.16 5.74 -7.54
C SER A 215 17.71 6.85 -8.45
N VAL A 216 16.82 7.68 -9.03
CA VAL A 216 17.20 8.79 -9.91
C VAL A 216 17.46 10.06 -9.10
N GLU A 217 18.39 10.92 -9.58
CA GLU A 217 18.69 12.18 -8.92
C GLU A 217 17.60 13.24 -9.13
N ASP A 218 17.07 13.35 -10.34
CA ASP A 218 15.96 14.26 -10.66
C ASP A 218 14.64 13.50 -10.61
N VAL A 219 13.72 13.99 -9.77
CA VAL A 219 12.37 13.43 -9.57
C VAL A 219 11.63 13.28 -10.91
N ASN A 220 11.82 14.21 -11.87
CA ASN A 220 11.16 14.15 -13.17
C ASN A 220 11.56 12.93 -14.03
N ASN A 221 12.69 12.31 -13.74
CA ASN A 221 13.18 11.14 -14.46
C ASN A 221 12.68 9.82 -13.85
N HIS A 222 11.95 9.88 -12.73
CA HIS A 222 11.40 8.69 -12.11
C HIS A 222 10.21 8.15 -12.89
N LYS A 223 10.22 6.85 -13.17
CA LYS A 223 9.10 6.14 -13.79
C LYS A 223 8.40 5.28 -12.74
N MET A 224 7.12 5.55 -12.56
CA MET A 224 6.26 4.73 -11.72
C MET A 224 5.93 3.41 -12.42
N HIS A 225 5.71 2.37 -11.63
CA HIS A 225 5.16 1.12 -12.14
C HIS A 225 3.65 1.22 -12.27
N LYS A 226 3.11 0.54 -13.27
CA LYS A 226 1.67 0.43 -13.48
C LYS A 226 1.04 -0.40 -12.38
N GLU A 227 -0.03 0.12 -11.81
CA GLU A 227 -0.85 -0.56 -10.81
C GLU A 227 -2.30 -0.52 -11.24
N TRP A 228 -2.98 -1.67 -11.16
CA TRP A 228 -4.39 -1.74 -11.52
C TRP A 228 -5.26 -1.13 -10.43
N TYR A 229 -6.25 -0.33 -10.85
CA TYR A 229 -7.19 0.29 -9.94
C TYR A 229 -8.64 0.18 -10.43
N ARG A 230 -9.58 0.37 -9.50
CA ARG A 230 -11.00 0.41 -9.74
C ARG A 230 -11.69 1.41 -8.81
N VAL A 231 -12.60 2.21 -9.39
CA VAL A 231 -13.55 3.06 -8.66
C VAL A 231 -14.96 2.56 -8.97
N PRO A 232 -15.67 1.95 -8.01
CA PRO A 232 -17.04 1.49 -8.20
C PRO A 232 -18.02 2.66 -8.43
N LYS A 233 -19.15 2.37 -9.08
CA LYS A 233 -20.21 3.37 -9.32
C LYS A 233 -20.73 3.99 -8.02
N GLU A 234 -20.99 3.18 -7.03
CA GLU A 234 -21.45 3.62 -5.70
C GLU A 234 -20.47 4.62 -5.07
N THR A 235 -19.17 4.33 -5.12
CA THR A 235 -18.15 5.25 -4.63
C THR A 235 -18.14 6.56 -5.42
N ALA A 236 -18.19 6.49 -6.76
CA ALA A 236 -18.23 7.69 -7.59
C ALA A 236 -19.45 8.56 -7.31
N ASP A 237 -20.62 7.96 -7.11
CA ASP A 237 -21.87 8.67 -6.78
C ASP A 237 -21.75 9.38 -5.40
N ILE A 238 -21.20 8.71 -4.38
CA ILE A 238 -20.95 9.30 -3.04
C ILE A 238 -19.99 10.49 -3.14
N LEU A 239 -18.88 10.34 -3.87
CA LEU A 239 -17.87 11.38 -4.02
C LEU A 239 -18.40 12.61 -4.76
N ASN A 240 -19.17 12.41 -5.85
CA ASN A 240 -19.81 13.49 -6.60
C ASN A 240 -20.80 14.27 -5.72
N LEU A 241 -21.60 13.56 -4.92
CA LEU A 241 -22.52 14.18 -3.97
C LEU A 241 -21.76 14.98 -2.90
N ALA A 242 -20.68 14.41 -2.36
CA ALA A 242 -19.84 15.10 -1.37
C ALA A 242 -19.25 16.40 -1.94
N LYS A 243 -18.69 16.37 -3.14
CA LYS A 243 -18.17 17.58 -3.82
C LYS A 243 -19.26 18.63 -4.04
N LYS A 244 -20.44 18.22 -4.49
CA LYS A 244 -21.59 19.13 -4.72
C LYS A 244 -22.05 19.81 -3.43
N GLU A 245 -21.97 19.11 -2.30
CA GLU A 245 -22.40 19.60 -0.99
C GLU A 245 -21.26 20.26 -0.19
N GLY A 246 -20.05 20.34 -0.73
CA GLY A 246 -18.87 20.92 -0.04
C GLY A 246 -18.41 20.10 1.15
N ARG A 247 -18.69 18.78 1.18
CA ARG A 247 -18.23 17.85 2.22
C ARG A 247 -16.80 17.38 1.93
N ARG A 248 -16.01 17.22 2.98
CA ARG A 248 -14.62 16.80 2.84
C ARG A 248 -14.50 15.34 2.38
N ILE A 249 -13.57 15.10 1.48
CA ILE A 249 -13.16 13.77 1.03
C ILE A 249 -11.77 13.50 1.58
N ILE A 250 -11.66 12.56 2.51
CA ILE A 250 -10.41 12.21 3.19
C ILE A 250 -9.98 10.82 2.76
N SER A 251 -8.81 10.74 2.17
CA SER A 251 -8.25 9.47 1.75
C SER A 251 -7.58 8.73 2.91
N VAL A 252 -7.88 7.45 3.05
CA VAL A 252 -7.19 6.55 3.97
C VAL A 252 -6.10 5.80 3.19
N GLY A 253 -4.87 6.28 3.37
CA GLY A 253 -3.67 5.80 2.68
C GLY A 253 -3.41 6.49 1.33
N THR A 254 -2.14 6.48 0.98
CA THR A 254 -1.66 7.02 -0.31
C THR A 254 -2.18 6.24 -1.51
N THR A 255 -2.56 4.98 -1.32
CA THR A 255 -3.15 4.12 -2.38
C THR A 255 -4.54 4.58 -2.78
N SER A 256 -5.42 4.88 -1.82
CA SER A 256 -6.75 5.45 -2.10
C SER A 256 -6.61 6.82 -2.74
N LEU A 257 -5.71 7.68 -2.25
CA LEU A 257 -5.42 8.98 -2.82
C LEU A 257 -5.00 8.85 -4.29
N ARG A 258 -4.02 7.99 -4.60
CA ARG A 258 -3.54 7.79 -5.97
C ARG A 258 -4.64 7.28 -6.89
N THR A 259 -5.52 6.41 -6.40
CA THR A 259 -6.67 5.92 -7.17
C THR A 259 -7.61 7.06 -7.56
N LEU A 260 -7.96 7.92 -6.60
CA LEU A 260 -8.89 9.03 -6.84
C LEU A 260 -8.32 10.08 -7.77
N GLU A 261 -7.06 10.44 -7.57
CA GLU A 261 -6.40 11.44 -8.40
C GLU A 261 -6.10 10.91 -9.81
N ALA A 262 -5.74 9.63 -9.96
CA ALA A 262 -5.60 8.97 -11.26
C ALA A 262 -6.91 8.97 -12.03
N MET A 263 -8.01 8.54 -11.40
CA MET A 263 -9.34 8.61 -11.99
C MET A 263 -9.65 10.03 -12.49
N ALA A 264 -9.49 11.04 -11.65
CA ALA A 264 -9.82 12.42 -12.01
C ALA A 264 -8.93 12.96 -13.14
N GLN A 265 -7.65 12.57 -13.16
CA GLN A 265 -6.70 12.97 -14.21
C GLN A 265 -7.01 12.29 -15.54
N GLU A 266 -7.27 10.99 -15.53
CA GLU A 266 -7.44 10.17 -16.73
C GLU A 266 -8.86 10.32 -17.34
N GLN A 267 -9.88 10.50 -16.49
CA GLN A 267 -11.27 10.56 -16.91
C GLN A 267 -11.85 11.99 -16.98
N GLY A 268 -11.09 12.99 -16.50
CA GLY A 268 -11.54 14.38 -16.45
C GLY A 268 -12.57 14.68 -15.36
N GLY A 269 -12.80 13.77 -14.40
CA GLY A 269 -13.76 13.94 -13.30
C GLY A 269 -13.93 12.67 -12.48
N ILE A 270 -14.91 12.71 -11.57
CA ILE A 270 -15.24 11.57 -10.70
C ILE A 270 -16.25 10.67 -11.40
N VAL A 271 -15.81 9.53 -11.94
CA VAL A 271 -16.64 8.58 -12.66
C VAL A 271 -16.29 7.13 -12.28
N PRO A 272 -17.23 6.19 -12.41
CA PRO A 272 -16.90 4.77 -12.25
C PRO A 272 -15.91 4.36 -13.35
N CYS A 273 -14.80 3.74 -12.95
CA CYS A 273 -13.79 3.29 -13.91
C CYS A 273 -12.93 2.17 -13.34
N SER A 274 -12.18 1.54 -14.20
CA SER A 274 -11.06 0.67 -13.86
C SER A 274 -9.98 0.80 -14.93
N GLY A 275 -8.73 0.66 -14.55
CA GLY A 275 -7.60 0.81 -15.46
C GLY A 275 -6.27 0.52 -14.79
N GLU A 276 -5.20 0.87 -15.45
CA GLU A 276 -3.84 0.85 -14.89
C GLU A 276 -3.36 2.29 -14.76
N THR A 277 -2.77 2.65 -13.61
CA THR A 277 -2.19 3.98 -13.39
C THR A 277 -0.71 3.90 -13.06
N GLU A 278 0.03 4.87 -13.54
CA GLU A 278 1.41 5.15 -13.16
C GLU A 278 1.54 6.58 -12.59
N ILE A 279 0.45 7.09 -12.00
CA ILE A 279 0.40 8.44 -11.46
C ILE A 279 1.53 8.66 -10.45
N PHE A 280 2.30 9.71 -10.67
CA PHE A 280 3.36 10.16 -9.80
C PHE A 280 3.04 11.55 -9.26
N ILE A 281 2.78 11.64 -7.97
CA ILE A 281 2.41 12.87 -7.28
C ILE A 281 3.60 13.37 -6.47
N TYR A 282 4.00 14.62 -6.70
CA TYR A 282 5.07 15.33 -6.01
C TYR A 282 4.76 16.82 -5.95
N PRO A 283 5.49 17.65 -5.17
CA PRO A 283 5.18 19.06 -5.01
C PRO A 283 5.01 19.82 -6.33
N GLY A 284 3.91 20.55 -6.44
CA GLY A 284 3.42 21.20 -7.66
C GLY A 284 2.21 20.48 -8.28
N TYR A 285 1.82 19.31 -7.76
CA TYR A 285 0.60 18.63 -8.17
C TYR A 285 -0.64 19.32 -7.58
N GLU A 286 -1.66 19.57 -8.42
CA GLU A 286 -2.94 20.13 -8.01
C GLU A 286 -3.96 19.01 -7.77
N PHE A 287 -4.33 18.82 -6.51
CA PHE A 287 -5.31 17.80 -6.12
C PHE A 287 -6.71 18.16 -6.60
N LYS A 288 -7.39 17.18 -7.21
CA LYS A 288 -8.70 17.37 -7.84
C LYS A 288 -9.84 16.82 -6.98
N VAL A 289 -9.57 15.78 -6.21
CA VAL A 289 -10.62 15.03 -5.51
C VAL A 289 -10.51 15.18 -4.00
N ILE A 290 -9.33 14.94 -3.43
CA ILE A 290 -9.18 14.83 -1.97
C ILE A 290 -9.01 16.17 -1.28
N ASP A 291 -9.51 16.25 -0.04
CA ASP A 291 -9.37 17.40 0.86
C ASP A 291 -8.44 17.10 2.03
N GLY A 292 -8.22 15.82 2.37
CA GLY A 292 -7.35 15.37 3.45
C GLY A 292 -6.81 13.98 3.24
N LEU A 293 -5.83 13.60 4.06
CA LEU A 293 -5.14 12.32 3.98
C LEU A 293 -4.80 11.79 5.37
N LEU A 294 -5.21 10.56 5.65
CA LEU A 294 -4.67 9.77 6.76
C LEU A 294 -3.64 8.79 6.20
N THR A 295 -2.41 8.82 6.69
CA THR A 295 -1.31 8.00 6.18
C THR A 295 -0.31 7.63 7.26
N ASN A 296 0.54 6.61 7.00
CA ASN A 296 1.70 6.31 7.85
C ASN A 296 2.87 7.26 7.53
N PHE A 297 3.91 7.23 8.36
CA PHE A 297 5.17 7.90 8.07
C PHE A 297 5.99 7.10 7.05
N HIS A 298 6.56 7.77 6.06
CA HIS A 298 7.19 7.16 4.88
C HIS A 298 8.72 7.24 4.90
N LEU A 299 9.36 6.39 4.08
CA LEU A 299 10.81 6.32 3.91
C LEU A 299 11.43 7.63 3.39
N PRO A 300 12.67 7.95 3.78
CA PRO A 300 13.45 8.97 3.12
C PRO A 300 13.53 8.69 1.61
N LYS A 301 13.51 9.75 0.79
CA LYS A 301 13.64 9.69 -0.68
C LYS A 301 12.59 8.80 -1.39
N SER A 302 11.44 8.54 -0.73
CA SER A 302 10.37 7.74 -1.32
C SER A 302 9.36 8.58 -2.11
N THR A 303 8.75 7.98 -3.12
CA THR A 303 7.62 8.58 -3.86
C THR A 303 6.46 8.95 -2.94
N LEU A 304 6.27 8.21 -1.85
CA LEU A 304 5.21 8.47 -0.89
C LEU A 304 5.49 9.71 -0.02
N LEU A 305 6.75 9.96 0.36
CA LEU A 305 7.12 11.19 1.03
C LEU A 305 6.94 12.41 0.11
N MET A 306 7.24 12.24 -1.19
CA MET A 306 7.00 13.28 -2.20
C MET A 306 5.50 13.59 -2.34
N LEU A 307 4.65 12.56 -2.38
CA LEU A 307 3.19 12.68 -2.43
C LEU A 307 2.63 13.43 -1.22
N VAL A 308 3.04 13.05 -0.01
CA VAL A 308 2.59 13.74 1.21
C VAL A 308 3.07 15.18 1.24
N SER A 309 4.29 15.45 0.73
CA SER A 309 4.84 16.80 0.59
C SER A 309 4.07 17.65 -0.44
N ALA A 310 3.45 17.03 -1.43
CA ALA A 310 2.61 17.73 -2.40
C ALA A 310 1.30 18.23 -1.79
N LEU A 311 0.75 17.52 -0.80
CA LEU A 311 -0.54 17.88 -0.16
C LEU A 311 -0.41 19.10 0.78
N SER A 312 0.79 19.42 1.25
CA SER A 312 1.09 20.58 2.07
C SER A 312 2.28 21.35 1.46
N ASN A 313 3.45 21.21 2.04
CA ASN A 313 4.72 21.50 1.43
C ASN A 313 5.84 20.67 2.07
N ARG A 314 6.97 20.57 1.36
CA ARG A 314 8.11 19.76 1.79
C ARG A 314 8.63 20.15 3.17
N GLU A 315 8.77 21.45 3.44
CA GLU A 315 9.37 21.95 4.69
C GLU A 315 8.50 21.60 5.90
N LYS A 316 7.19 21.82 5.79
CA LYS A 316 6.24 21.45 6.87
C LYS A 316 6.24 19.96 7.12
N ILE A 317 6.27 19.13 6.05
CA ILE A 317 6.29 17.67 6.16
C ILE A 317 7.59 17.20 6.80
N LEU A 318 8.75 17.68 6.37
CA LEU A 318 10.03 17.31 6.99
C LEU A 318 10.10 17.74 8.45
N ASN A 319 9.62 18.96 8.79
CA ASN A 319 9.50 19.39 10.18
C ASN A 319 8.60 18.46 11.00
N ALA A 320 7.43 18.05 10.46
CA ALA A 320 6.53 17.11 11.10
C ALA A 320 7.20 15.76 11.37
N TYR A 321 8.02 15.27 10.43
CA TYR A 321 8.79 14.03 10.60
C TYR A 321 9.87 14.16 11.67
N GLU A 322 10.58 15.30 11.77
CA GLU A 322 11.51 15.56 12.88
C GLU A 322 10.77 15.55 14.22
N LYS A 323 9.63 16.25 14.31
CA LYS A 323 8.79 16.25 15.53
C LYS A 323 8.27 14.85 15.88
N ALA A 324 7.92 14.04 14.88
CA ALA A 324 7.53 12.64 15.11
C ALA A 324 8.68 11.83 15.73
N LYS A 325 9.91 11.99 15.23
CA LYS A 325 11.10 11.33 15.81
C LYS A 325 11.35 11.76 17.26
N GLU A 326 11.33 13.07 17.53
CA GLU A 326 11.48 13.62 18.88
C GLU A 326 10.45 13.07 19.88
N LYS A 327 9.23 12.79 19.42
CA LYS A 327 8.13 12.22 20.22
C LYS A 327 8.07 10.69 20.21
N GLY A 328 9.06 10.03 19.62
CA GLY A 328 9.16 8.57 19.59
C GLY A 328 7.99 7.91 18.85
N TYR A 329 7.58 8.48 17.72
CA TYR A 329 6.66 7.82 16.79
C TYR A 329 7.34 6.63 16.14
N ARG A 330 6.55 5.63 15.80
CA ARG A 330 6.95 4.46 15.05
C ARG A 330 6.70 4.70 13.56
N PHE A 331 7.61 4.24 12.70
CA PHE A 331 7.57 4.53 11.26
C PHE A 331 7.18 3.29 10.45
N PHE A 332 6.68 3.50 9.24
CA PHE A 332 6.30 2.55 8.19
C PHE A 332 5.04 1.72 8.48
N SER A 333 4.98 0.52 7.86
CA SER A 333 3.76 -0.30 7.72
C SER A 333 3.03 -0.58 9.03
N PHE A 334 3.76 -0.89 10.10
CA PHE A 334 3.21 -1.13 11.44
C PHE A 334 3.40 0.05 12.39
N GLY A 335 3.82 1.17 11.84
CA GLY A 335 4.08 2.40 12.59
C GLY A 335 2.82 3.16 12.97
N ASP A 336 3.03 4.37 13.40
CA ASP A 336 2.01 5.35 13.74
C ASP A 336 1.52 6.10 12.49
N CYS A 337 0.52 6.97 12.62
CA CYS A 337 -0.07 7.66 11.50
C CYS A 337 -0.05 9.18 11.62
N MET A 338 -0.32 9.83 10.50
CA MET A 338 -0.47 11.27 10.38
C MET A 338 -1.78 11.57 9.63
N LEU A 339 -2.57 12.50 10.16
CA LEU A 339 -3.75 13.06 9.51
C LEU A 339 -3.41 14.46 9.02
N LEU A 340 -3.47 14.67 7.71
CA LEU A 340 -3.33 15.99 7.06
C LEU A 340 -4.72 16.52 6.70
N ILE A 341 -5.11 17.66 7.26
CA ILE A 341 -6.42 18.29 7.04
C ILE A 341 -6.30 19.80 6.93
#